data_264e4d1fd5c753982df3ea4e351132c5
#
_entry.id   264e4d1fd5c753982df3ea4e351132c5
#
_cell.length_a   1.000
_cell.length_b   1.000
_cell.length_c   1.000
_cell.angle_alpha   90.00
_cell.angle_beta   90.00
_cell.angle_gamma   90.00
#
_symmetry.space_group_name_H-M   'P 1'
#
loop_
_entity.id
_entity.type
_entity.pdbx_description
1 polymer ?
#
loop_
_entity_poly.entity_id
_entity_poly.type
_entity_poly.pdbx_seq_one_letter_code
_entity_poly.pdbx_strand_id
1 'polypeptide(L)'
;TFAQIEEICNVLMEFQQRMREYAITEFRCYATSAIRNAKNQVSVLNQIKIRTGVDVIMLSNSELRFLMYKGIQVLDIDFNKIIEKNTAILDIGSGSVQVSLFDKQALYMTQNLDIGTVKVRGFLESVENNVLDYISVLEEYIQYEFDMFKSGYLKDKDIKNVIAIGDEIKNINRLIPELHLTDTMSYEQILYIYKKIKKASYQDIALKYGLSIEDARMVLPSVLIYKTFLERSKADTVYICATNLCDGSVVDYAQETKKIKLSHDFYQDIVASAKYIGKRYRYSKVHAQYITDLALEIFDKTKKFHGL
;
A
#
# COMPACT_ATOMS: atom_id res chain seq x y z
N THR A 1 9.40 17.32 14.17
CA THR A 1 10.13 18.48 14.71
C THR A 1 9.73 19.75 13.96
N PHE A 2 10.05 20.93 14.50
CA PHE A 2 9.76 22.21 13.84
C PHE A 2 10.53 22.33 12.50
N ALA A 3 11.79 21.91 12.46
CA ALA A 3 12.61 21.91 11.24
C ALA A 3 11.98 21.07 10.11
N GLN A 4 11.46 19.90 10.42
CA GLN A 4 10.77 19.04 9.43
C GLN A 4 9.48 19.70 8.91
N ILE A 5 8.72 20.41 9.76
CA ILE A 5 7.53 21.15 9.31
C ILE A 5 7.95 22.29 8.37
N GLU A 6 9.02 22.97 8.68
CA GLU A 6 9.56 24.04 7.85
C GLU A 6 9.99 23.52 6.46
N GLU A 7 10.70 22.39 6.43
CA GLU A 7 11.11 21.72 5.20
C GLU A 7 9.90 21.32 4.35
N ILE A 8 8.88 20.68 4.96
CA ILE A 8 7.61 20.34 4.26
C ILE A 8 6.96 21.60 3.67
N CYS A 9 6.86 22.68 4.44
CA CYS A 9 6.26 23.93 3.94
C CYS A 9 7.06 24.51 2.75
N ASN A 10 8.38 24.50 2.80
CA ASN A 10 9.22 24.98 1.72
C ASN A 10 9.01 24.15 0.44
N VAL A 11 9.02 22.82 0.54
CA VAL A 11 8.74 21.92 -0.58
C VAL A 11 7.34 22.18 -1.16
N LEU A 12 6.31 22.36 -0.32
CA LEU A 12 4.96 22.67 -0.81
C LEU A 12 4.88 24.01 -1.52
N MET A 13 5.60 25.03 -1.05
CA MET A 13 5.69 26.34 -1.74
C MET A 13 6.39 26.22 -3.10
N GLU A 14 7.43 25.40 -3.21
CA GLU A 14 8.07 25.09 -4.50
C GLU A 14 7.10 24.40 -5.46
N PHE A 15 6.34 23.40 -4.99
CA PHE A 15 5.29 22.77 -5.80
C PHE A 15 4.25 23.80 -6.27
N GLN A 16 3.79 24.69 -5.40
CA GLN A 16 2.84 25.75 -5.79
C GLN A 16 3.43 26.69 -6.85
N GLN A 17 4.72 27.01 -6.78
CA GLN A 17 5.39 27.79 -7.81
C GLN A 17 5.38 27.05 -9.16
N ARG A 18 5.75 25.75 -9.17
CA ARG A 18 5.69 24.92 -10.38
C ARG A 18 4.27 24.82 -10.93
N MET A 19 3.28 24.61 -10.07
CA MET A 19 1.86 24.57 -10.50
C MET A 19 1.44 25.87 -11.19
N ARG A 20 1.87 27.03 -10.70
CA ARG A 20 1.61 28.32 -11.38
C ARG A 20 2.30 28.41 -12.75
N GLU A 21 3.56 27.97 -12.89
CA GLU A 21 4.29 27.92 -14.14
C GLU A 21 3.57 27.09 -15.21
N TYR A 22 2.93 26.00 -14.79
CA TYR A 22 2.15 25.11 -15.67
C TYR A 22 0.65 25.43 -15.74
N ALA A 23 0.21 26.56 -15.17
CA ALA A 23 -1.19 26.98 -15.10
C ALA A 23 -2.13 25.90 -14.49
N ILE A 24 -1.64 25.13 -13.53
CA ILE A 24 -2.44 24.13 -12.81
C ILE A 24 -3.28 24.84 -11.75
N THR A 25 -4.61 24.70 -11.84
CA THR A 25 -5.58 25.35 -10.96
C THR A 25 -6.19 24.36 -9.96
N GLU A 26 -6.20 23.07 -10.28
CA GLU A 26 -6.78 22.05 -9.43
C GLU A 26 -5.70 21.04 -9.00
N PHE A 27 -5.64 20.78 -7.71
CA PHE A 27 -4.72 19.79 -7.14
C PHE A 27 -5.30 19.22 -5.83
N ARG A 28 -4.82 18.05 -5.45
CA ARG A 28 -5.12 17.43 -4.16
C ARG A 28 -3.81 17.14 -3.42
N CYS A 29 -3.75 17.48 -2.14
CA CYS A 29 -2.59 17.19 -1.30
C CYS A 29 -3.01 16.17 -0.23
N TYR A 30 -2.30 15.06 -0.19
CA TYR A 30 -2.58 13.98 0.76
C TYR A 30 -1.46 13.83 1.78
N ALA A 31 -1.86 13.53 3.03
CA ALA A 31 -0.95 13.07 4.07
C ALA A 31 -1.26 11.61 4.43
N THR A 32 -0.21 10.83 4.65
CA THR A 32 -0.29 9.41 4.97
C THR A 32 0.33 9.09 6.33
N SER A 33 0.91 7.91 6.51
CA SER A 33 1.36 7.37 7.80
C SER A 33 2.30 8.29 8.58
N ALA A 34 3.21 9.01 7.92
CA ALA A 34 4.18 9.87 8.60
C ALA A 34 3.52 10.99 9.42
N ILE A 35 2.54 11.69 8.82
CA ILE A 35 1.80 12.75 9.52
C ILE A 35 0.67 12.15 10.34
N ARG A 36 -0.05 11.13 9.83
CA ARG A 36 -1.15 10.47 10.54
C ARG A 36 -0.73 9.92 11.91
N ASN A 37 0.48 9.35 12.02
CA ASN A 37 0.98 8.76 13.25
C ASN A 37 1.77 9.76 14.13
N ALA A 38 1.92 11.00 13.69
CA ALA A 38 2.61 12.02 14.45
C ALA A 38 1.78 12.46 15.68
N LYS A 39 2.42 12.52 16.86
CA LYS A 39 1.76 12.99 18.10
C LYS A 39 1.21 14.42 18.00
N ASN A 40 1.81 15.24 17.14
CA ASN A 40 1.45 16.64 16.90
C ASN A 40 0.77 16.86 15.53
N GLN A 41 0.08 15.84 15.02
CA GLN A 41 -0.57 15.84 13.70
C GLN A 41 -1.39 17.11 13.44
N VAL A 42 -2.28 17.50 14.35
CA VAL A 42 -3.13 18.69 14.20
C VAL A 42 -2.29 19.96 14.03
N SER A 43 -1.22 20.09 14.84
CA SER A 43 -0.31 21.23 14.75
C SER A 43 0.43 21.26 13.40
N VAL A 44 0.88 20.11 12.89
CA VAL A 44 1.54 19.99 11.57
C VAL A 44 0.60 20.47 10.47
N LEU A 45 -0.63 19.96 10.42
CA LEU A 45 -1.61 20.33 9.40
C LEU A 45 -1.97 21.82 9.46
N ASN A 46 -2.15 22.37 10.67
CA ASN A 46 -2.42 23.79 10.85
C ASN A 46 -1.23 24.66 10.38
N GLN A 47 0.00 24.28 10.70
CA GLN A 47 1.19 25.00 10.23
C GLN A 47 1.31 24.98 8.70
N ILE A 48 1.08 23.84 8.07
CA ILE A 48 1.06 23.74 6.60
C ILE A 48 -0.01 24.68 6.04
N LYS A 49 -1.24 24.62 6.55
CA LYS A 49 -2.34 25.48 6.08
C LYS A 49 -2.04 26.96 6.22
N ILE A 50 -1.55 27.39 7.38
CA ILE A 50 -1.26 28.82 7.66
C ILE A 50 -0.12 29.32 6.79
N ARG A 51 0.94 28.52 6.60
CA ARG A 51 2.18 28.96 5.91
C ARG A 51 2.11 28.85 4.40
N THR A 52 1.36 27.87 3.89
CA THR A 52 1.31 27.59 2.44
C THR A 52 -0.07 27.80 1.83
N GLY A 53 -1.12 27.90 2.64
CA GLY A 53 -2.49 27.92 2.15
C GLY A 53 -3.01 26.56 1.65
N VAL A 54 -2.19 25.50 1.66
CA VAL A 54 -2.55 24.18 1.15
C VAL A 54 -3.45 23.46 2.15
N ASP A 55 -4.59 22.96 1.66
CA ASP A 55 -5.43 22.02 2.40
C ASP A 55 -4.92 20.60 2.20
N VAL A 56 -4.53 19.96 3.30
CA VAL A 56 -4.00 18.61 3.30
C VAL A 56 -5.10 17.65 3.75
N ILE A 57 -5.42 16.69 2.88
CA ILE A 57 -6.37 15.62 3.16
C ILE A 57 -5.62 14.48 3.85
N MET A 58 -6.00 14.19 5.10
CA MET A 58 -5.43 13.07 5.86
C MET A 58 -6.11 11.77 5.45
N LEU A 59 -5.36 10.87 4.81
CA LEU A 59 -5.88 9.56 4.44
C LEU A 59 -5.74 8.56 5.58
N SER A 60 -6.83 7.87 5.89
CA SER A 60 -6.80 6.62 6.66
C SER A 60 -6.12 5.51 5.85
N ASN A 61 -5.75 4.41 6.51
CA ASN A 61 -5.22 3.22 5.81
C ASN A 61 -6.21 2.65 4.79
N SER A 62 -7.50 2.76 5.05
CA SER A 62 -8.54 2.24 4.15
C SER A 62 -8.72 3.12 2.93
N GLU A 63 -8.73 4.44 3.08
CA GLU A 63 -8.80 5.39 1.96
C GLU A 63 -7.57 5.31 1.06
N LEU A 64 -6.36 5.27 1.67
CA LEU A 64 -5.12 5.05 0.92
C LEU A 64 -5.20 3.79 0.06
N ARG A 65 -5.59 2.68 0.67
CA ARG A 65 -5.75 1.39 -0.01
C ARG A 65 -6.75 1.45 -1.15
N PHE A 66 -7.88 2.11 -0.92
CA PHE A 66 -8.93 2.27 -1.92
C PHE A 66 -8.44 3.04 -3.15
N LEU A 67 -7.68 4.13 -2.94
CA LEU A 67 -7.05 4.87 -4.04
C LEU A 67 -6.02 4.02 -4.78
N MET A 68 -5.14 3.30 -4.05
CA MET A 68 -4.15 2.42 -4.68
C MET A 68 -4.79 1.36 -5.58
N TYR A 69 -5.93 0.78 -5.17
CA TYR A 69 -6.64 -0.21 -6.00
C TYR A 69 -7.25 0.39 -7.26
N LYS A 70 -7.73 1.63 -7.20
CA LYS A 70 -8.21 2.33 -8.40
C LYS A 70 -7.09 2.49 -9.42
N GLY A 71 -5.85 2.74 -8.98
CA GLY A 71 -4.69 2.81 -9.85
C GLY A 71 -4.41 1.51 -10.63
N ILE A 72 -4.72 0.34 -10.05
CA ILE A 72 -4.54 -0.95 -10.75
C ILE A 72 -5.47 -1.07 -11.97
N GLN A 73 -6.65 -0.47 -11.92
CA GLN A 73 -7.68 -0.61 -12.96
C GLN A 73 -7.34 0.04 -14.31
N VAL A 74 -6.34 0.92 -14.34
CA VAL A 74 -5.88 1.57 -15.58
C VAL A 74 -4.64 0.91 -16.17
N LEU A 75 -4.13 -0.13 -15.50
CA LEU A 75 -3.07 -0.97 -16.04
C LEU A 75 -3.66 -2.00 -17.01
N ASP A 76 -2.85 -2.43 -17.97
CA ASP A 76 -3.24 -3.46 -18.96
C ASP A 76 -3.18 -4.88 -18.35
N ILE A 77 -3.93 -5.07 -17.25
CA ILE A 77 -4.10 -6.36 -16.60
C ILE A 77 -5.58 -6.67 -16.39
N ASP A 78 -5.95 -7.93 -16.58
CA ASP A 78 -7.31 -8.39 -16.25
C ASP A 78 -7.45 -8.61 -14.74
N PHE A 79 -7.62 -7.50 -14.02
CA PHE A 79 -7.75 -7.49 -12.55
C PHE A 79 -8.84 -8.45 -12.07
N ASN A 80 -10.04 -8.41 -12.68
CA ASN A 80 -11.17 -9.24 -12.28
C ASN A 80 -10.87 -10.74 -12.42
N LYS A 81 -10.16 -11.13 -13.47
CA LYS A 81 -9.74 -12.52 -13.68
C LYS A 81 -8.68 -12.96 -12.67
N ILE A 82 -7.72 -12.08 -12.32
CA ILE A 82 -6.68 -12.39 -11.34
C ILE A 82 -7.31 -12.62 -9.95
N ILE A 83 -8.23 -11.75 -9.52
CA ILE A 83 -8.89 -11.83 -8.20
C ILE A 83 -10.03 -12.86 -8.12
N GLU A 84 -10.35 -13.55 -9.21
CA GLU A 84 -11.28 -14.69 -9.18
C GLU A 84 -10.76 -15.83 -8.33
N LYS A 85 -9.43 -16.06 -8.35
CA LYS A 85 -8.74 -17.02 -7.48
C LYS A 85 -8.24 -16.31 -6.24
N ASN A 86 -7.96 -17.08 -5.19
CA ASN A 86 -7.42 -16.54 -3.94
C ASN A 86 -6.13 -15.73 -4.21
N THR A 87 -6.25 -14.42 -4.19
CA THR A 87 -5.23 -13.45 -4.57
C THR A 87 -4.93 -12.50 -3.41
N ALA A 88 -3.66 -12.22 -3.17
CA ALA A 88 -3.24 -11.16 -2.25
C ALA A 88 -2.83 -9.92 -3.03
N ILE A 89 -3.33 -8.74 -2.66
CA ILE A 89 -2.69 -7.48 -3.02
C ILE A 89 -1.74 -7.13 -1.89
N LEU A 90 -0.47 -6.92 -2.24
CA LEU A 90 0.60 -6.60 -1.32
C LEU A 90 1.13 -5.20 -1.62
N ASP A 91 0.96 -4.29 -0.67
CA ASP A 91 1.50 -2.95 -0.68
C ASP A 91 2.55 -2.81 0.44
N ILE A 92 3.81 -2.71 0.05
CA ILE A 92 4.93 -2.55 0.98
C ILE A 92 5.24 -1.07 1.09
N GLY A 93 4.83 -0.47 2.20
CA GLY A 93 5.14 0.91 2.52
C GLY A 93 6.31 1.06 3.48
N SER A 94 6.71 2.29 3.75
CA SER A 94 7.79 2.62 4.68
C SER A 94 7.51 2.17 6.12
N GLY A 95 6.28 2.33 6.60
CA GLY A 95 5.91 2.04 7.99
C GLY A 95 5.18 0.72 8.20
N SER A 96 4.61 0.11 7.15
CA SER A 96 3.78 -1.10 7.26
C SER A 96 3.62 -1.78 5.92
N VAL A 97 3.29 -3.07 5.96
CA VAL A 97 2.84 -3.84 4.81
C VAL A 97 1.33 -4.02 4.88
N GLN A 98 0.62 -3.60 3.84
CA GLN A 98 -0.82 -3.82 3.71
C GLN A 98 -1.05 -5.08 2.87
N VAL A 99 -1.81 -6.02 3.43
CA VAL A 99 -2.21 -7.25 2.74
C VAL A 99 -3.73 -7.24 2.59
N SER A 100 -4.20 -7.42 1.36
CA SER A 100 -5.63 -7.54 1.08
C SER A 100 -5.90 -8.79 0.30
N LEU A 101 -6.84 -9.59 0.78
CA LEU A 101 -7.14 -10.90 0.23
C LEU A 101 -8.46 -10.88 -0.52
N PHE A 102 -8.40 -11.29 -1.78
CA PHE A 102 -9.52 -11.45 -2.69
C PHE A 102 -9.75 -12.92 -3.01
N ASP A 103 -11.02 -13.29 -3.15
CA ASP A 103 -11.45 -14.59 -3.64
C ASP A 103 -12.81 -14.43 -4.32
N LYS A 104 -13.02 -15.07 -5.48
CA LYS A 104 -14.26 -14.95 -6.25
C LYS A 104 -14.65 -13.50 -6.56
N GLN A 105 -13.65 -12.73 -6.96
CA GLN A 105 -13.76 -11.31 -7.32
C GLN A 105 -14.23 -10.38 -6.18
N ALA A 106 -14.13 -10.82 -4.92
CA ALA A 106 -14.55 -10.02 -3.77
C ALA A 106 -13.44 -9.92 -2.72
N LEU A 107 -13.27 -8.75 -2.16
CA LEU A 107 -12.40 -8.53 -1.00
C LEU A 107 -13.03 -9.19 0.22
N TYR A 108 -12.32 -10.13 0.84
CA TYR A 108 -12.82 -10.75 2.06
C TYR A 108 -12.03 -10.36 3.31
N MET A 109 -10.79 -9.84 3.15
CA MET A 109 -9.99 -9.47 4.31
C MET A 109 -8.92 -8.46 3.95
N THR A 110 -8.64 -7.54 4.86
CA THR A 110 -7.50 -6.63 4.82
C THR A 110 -6.78 -6.65 6.16
N GLN A 111 -5.45 -6.64 6.12
CA GLN A 111 -4.61 -6.55 7.31
C GLN A 111 -3.45 -5.60 7.07
N ASN A 112 -3.08 -4.89 8.12
CA ASN A 112 -1.90 -4.04 8.13
C ASN A 112 -0.88 -4.66 9.08
N LEU A 113 0.27 -5.06 8.54
CA LEU A 113 1.37 -5.64 9.30
C LEU A 113 2.37 -4.54 9.64
N ASP A 114 2.89 -4.55 10.85
CA ASP A 114 3.77 -3.48 11.36
C ASP A 114 5.24 -3.69 10.92
N ILE A 115 5.45 -4.16 9.70
CA ILE A 115 6.73 -4.41 9.03
C ILE A 115 6.83 -3.58 7.76
N GLY A 116 7.23 -2.31 7.85
CA GLY A 116 7.51 -1.50 6.65
C GLY A 116 9.02 -1.46 6.36
N THR A 117 9.40 -1.04 5.16
CA THR A 117 10.81 -1.02 4.71
C THR A 117 11.71 -0.20 5.62
N VAL A 118 11.25 0.97 6.08
CA VAL A 118 12.01 1.83 7.01
C VAL A 118 12.12 1.20 8.39
N LYS A 119 11.07 0.52 8.88
CA LYS A 119 11.13 -0.18 10.17
C LYS A 119 12.07 -1.38 10.12
N VAL A 120 11.98 -2.18 9.07
CA VAL A 120 12.86 -3.31 8.82
C VAL A 120 14.31 -2.85 8.70
N ARG A 121 14.56 -1.75 7.98
CA ARG A 121 15.88 -1.11 7.91
C ARG A 121 16.36 -0.62 9.28
N GLY A 122 15.53 0.09 10.02
CA GLY A 122 15.89 0.58 11.36
C GLY A 122 16.25 -0.56 12.33
N PHE A 123 15.53 -1.67 12.24
CA PHE A 123 15.88 -2.89 12.96
C PHE A 123 17.24 -3.45 12.48
N LEU A 124 17.47 -3.53 11.16
CA LEU A 124 18.74 -3.93 10.56
C LEU A 124 19.90 -3.12 11.14
N GLU A 125 19.83 -1.79 11.06
CA GLU A 125 20.88 -0.87 11.56
C GLU A 125 21.16 -1.06 13.05
N SER A 126 20.16 -1.45 13.85
CA SER A 126 20.32 -1.71 15.29
C SER A 126 21.05 -3.02 15.61
N VAL A 127 20.97 -4.02 14.73
CA VAL A 127 21.55 -5.35 14.94
C VAL A 127 22.82 -5.59 14.14
N GLU A 128 23.05 -4.89 13.04
CA GLU A 128 24.18 -5.07 12.11
C GLU A 128 25.55 -5.04 12.80
N ASN A 129 25.73 -4.15 13.76
CA ASN A 129 26.97 -3.99 14.49
C ASN A 129 27.13 -4.98 15.67
N ASN A 130 26.07 -5.68 16.06
CA ASN A 130 26.02 -6.49 17.27
C ASN A 130 25.86 -7.98 17.00
N VAL A 131 25.51 -8.38 15.79
CA VAL A 131 25.19 -9.77 15.43
C VAL A 131 25.91 -10.16 14.15
N LEU A 132 26.63 -11.29 14.18
CA LEU A 132 27.38 -11.79 13.02
C LEU A 132 26.49 -12.16 11.83
N ASP A 133 25.28 -12.65 12.07
CA ASP A 133 24.31 -13.01 11.05
C ASP A 133 22.99 -12.21 11.24
N TYR A 134 23.12 -10.90 11.09
CA TYR A 134 22.01 -9.98 11.25
C TYR A 134 20.89 -10.19 10.20
N ILE A 135 21.23 -10.74 9.04
CA ILE A 135 20.23 -11.03 7.99
C ILE A 135 19.28 -12.13 8.44
N SER A 136 19.80 -13.21 9.06
CA SER A 136 18.96 -14.28 9.60
C SER A 136 18.03 -13.77 10.70
N VAL A 137 18.50 -12.89 11.58
CA VAL A 137 17.66 -12.28 12.62
C VAL A 137 16.54 -11.44 12.00
N LEU A 138 16.85 -10.71 10.92
CA LEU A 138 15.86 -9.92 10.20
C LEU A 138 14.83 -10.83 9.50
N GLU A 139 15.27 -11.93 8.90
CA GLU A 139 14.39 -12.93 8.30
C GLU A 139 13.45 -13.52 9.35
N GLU A 140 13.94 -13.90 10.53
CA GLU A 140 13.13 -14.42 11.64
C GLU A 140 12.07 -13.39 12.09
N TYR A 141 12.45 -12.12 12.21
CA TYR A 141 11.52 -11.05 12.56
C TYR A 141 10.38 -10.91 11.54
N ILE A 142 10.71 -10.87 10.25
CA ILE A 142 9.71 -10.78 9.18
C ILE A 142 8.86 -12.07 9.13
N GLN A 143 9.48 -13.24 9.29
CA GLN A 143 8.78 -14.52 9.33
C GLN A 143 7.75 -14.58 10.45
N TYR A 144 8.11 -14.13 11.65
CA TYR A 144 7.19 -14.08 12.79
C TYR A 144 5.91 -13.32 12.46
N GLU A 145 6.02 -12.14 11.88
CA GLU A 145 4.88 -11.31 11.50
C GLU A 145 3.98 -11.99 10.45
N PHE A 146 4.58 -12.65 9.46
CA PHE A 146 3.82 -13.38 8.45
C PHE A 146 3.24 -14.71 8.99
N ASP A 147 3.88 -15.37 9.91
CA ASP A 147 3.35 -16.59 10.56
C ASP A 147 2.14 -16.24 11.43
N MET A 148 2.18 -15.12 12.14
CA MET A 148 1.03 -14.58 12.87
C MET A 148 -0.12 -14.23 11.92
N PHE A 149 0.18 -13.58 10.80
CA PHE A 149 -0.80 -13.31 9.75
C PHE A 149 -1.40 -14.59 9.17
N LYS A 150 -0.57 -15.57 8.80
CA LYS A 150 -1.01 -16.84 8.22
C LYS A 150 -1.92 -17.60 9.18
N SER A 151 -1.51 -17.76 10.43
CA SER A 151 -2.29 -18.47 11.44
C SER A 151 -3.64 -17.81 11.73
N GLY A 152 -3.65 -16.47 11.78
CA GLY A 152 -4.85 -15.69 12.07
C GLY A 152 -5.83 -15.60 10.89
N TYR A 153 -5.35 -15.55 9.67
CA TYR A 153 -6.15 -15.10 8.53
C TYR A 153 -6.16 -16.04 7.32
N LEU A 154 -5.06 -16.67 6.97
CA LEU A 154 -5.00 -17.59 5.84
C LEU A 154 -5.45 -18.99 6.22
N LYS A 155 -5.09 -19.45 7.45
CA LYS A 155 -5.30 -20.83 7.88
C LYS A 155 -4.73 -21.81 6.83
N ASP A 156 -5.61 -22.62 6.23
CA ASP A 156 -5.26 -23.63 5.22
C ASP A 156 -5.45 -23.14 3.77
N LYS A 157 -5.74 -21.84 3.57
CA LYS A 157 -5.92 -21.28 2.23
C LYS A 157 -4.58 -20.93 1.61
N ASP A 158 -4.27 -21.53 0.47
CA ASP A 158 -3.12 -21.12 -0.35
C ASP A 158 -3.49 -19.90 -1.18
N ILE A 159 -2.57 -18.96 -1.29
CA ILE A 159 -2.68 -17.82 -2.21
C ILE A 159 -2.14 -18.26 -3.56
N LYS A 160 -2.87 -18.02 -4.63
CA LYS A 160 -2.45 -18.37 -5.98
C LYS A 160 -1.68 -17.26 -6.67
N ASN A 161 -2.15 -16.03 -6.50
CA ASN A 161 -1.58 -14.86 -7.12
C ASN A 161 -1.23 -13.80 -6.09
N VAL A 162 -0.19 -13.03 -6.36
CA VAL A 162 0.12 -11.79 -5.64
C VAL A 162 0.08 -10.64 -6.63
N ILE A 163 -0.64 -9.59 -6.31
CA ILE A 163 -0.54 -8.30 -6.99
C ILE A 163 0.34 -7.42 -6.11
N ALA A 164 1.53 -7.10 -6.59
CA ALA A 164 2.47 -6.23 -5.90
C ALA A 164 2.30 -4.79 -6.40
N ILE A 165 2.02 -3.86 -5.48
CA ILE A 165 1.82 -2.45 -5.79
C ILE A 165 2.82 -1.56 -5.05
N GLY A 166 2.98 -0.32 -5.49
CA GLY A 166 3.88 0.66 -4.90
C GLY A 166 5.24 0.77 -5.59
N ASP A 167 6.07 1.67 -5.08
CA ASP A 167 7.38 1.96 -5.68
C ASP A 167 8.43 0.89 -5.35
N GLU A 168 8.29 0.15 -4.25
CA GLU A 168 9.22 -0.91 -3.85
C GLU A 168 9.32 -2.02 -4.88
N ILE A 169 8.20 -2.51 -5.41
CA ILE A 169 8.23 -3.55 -6.45
C ILE A 169 8.81 -3.03 -7.76
N LYS A 170 8.59 -1.75 -8.07
CA LYS A 170 9.19 -1.07 -9.22
C LYS A 170 10.72 -1.04 -9.11
N ASN A 171 11.25 -0.72 -7.93
CA ASN A 171 12.69 -0.71 -7.69
C ASN A 171 13.28 -2.12 -7.76
N ILE A 172 12.59 -3.14 -7.20
CA ILE A 172 13.00 -4.54 -7.30
C ILE A 172 13.05 -4.98 -8.78
N ASN A 173 12.06 -4.62 -9.58
CA ASN A 173 11.99 -4.98 -11.00
C ASN A 173 13.19 -4.44 -11.81
N ARG A 174 13.76 -3.30 -11.43
CA ARG A 174 14.96 -2.74 -12.06
C ARG A 174 16.22 -3.58 -11.83
N LEU A 175 16.24 -4.48 -10.84
CA LEU A 175 17.39 -5.31 -10.53
C LEU A 175 17.56 -6.49 -11.50
N ILE A 176 16.55 -6.77 -12.30
CA ILE A 176 16.60 -7.81 -13.34
C ILE A 176 16.30 -7.16 -14.69
N PRO A 177 17.35 -6.69 -15.43
CA PRO A 177 17.15 -6.02 -16.70
C PRO A 177 16.40 -6.88 -17.74
N GLU A 178 16.56 -8.20 -17.67
CA GLU A 178 15.90 -9.15 -18.55
C GLU A 178 14.38 -9.25 -18.32
N LEU A 179 13.89 -8.76 -17.17
CA LEU A 179 12.46 -8.77 -16.81
C LEU A 179 11.72 -7.46 -17.14
N HIS A 180 12.40 -6.44 -17.65
CA HIS A 180 11.75 -5.16 -18.00
C HIS A 180 10.60 -5.29 -19.03
N LEU A 181 10.39 -6.48 -19.56
CA LEU A 181 9.37 -6.81 -20.55
C LEU A 181 8.22 -7.67 -19.98
N THR A 182 8.24 -8.03 -18.70
CA THR A 182 7.21 -8.88 -18.10
C THR A 182 6.51 -8.19 -16.94
N ASP A 183 5.17 -8.21 -16.96
CA ASP A 183 4.33 -7.70 -15.88
C ASP A 183 4.20 -8.71 -14.72
N THR A 184 5.02 -9.78 -14.73
CA THR A 184 5.00 -10.83 -13.71
C THR A 184 6.39 -11.24 -13.27
N MET A 185 6.50 -11.71 -12.04
CA MET A 185 7.72 -12.24 -11.45
C MET A 185 7.42 -13.54 -10.69
N SER A 186 8.33 -14.51 -10.76
CA SER A 186 8.23 -15.75 -9.99
C SER A 186 8.97 -15.64 -8.64
N TYR A 187 8.69 -16.60 -7.74
CA TYR A 187 9.44 -16.73 -6.50
C TYR A 187 10.94 -16.96 -6.74
N GLU A 188 11.32 -17.77 -7.74
CA GLU A 188 12.71 -18.04 -8.10
C GLU A 188 13.45 -16.78 -8.52
N GLN A 189 12.77 -15.86 -9.19
CA GLN A 189 13.34 -14.57 -9.59
C GLN A 189 13.56 -13.66 -8.37
N ILE A 190 12.63 -13.62 -7.44
CA ILE A 190 12.82 -12.93 -6.14
C ILE A 190 13.99 -13.55 -5.37
N LEU A 191 14.08 -14.87 -5.33
CA LEU A 191 15.18 -15.56 -4.66
C LEU A 191 16.54 -15.29 -5.33
N TYR A 192 16.57 -15.20 -6.67
CA TYR A 192 17.76 -14.82 -7.40
C TYR A 192 18.23 -13.40 -7.05
N ILE A 193 17.30 -12.43 -7.02
CA ILE A 193 17.59 -11.06 -6.58
C ILE A 193 18.17 -11.08 -5.17
N TYR A 194 17.49 -11.75 -4.25
CA TYR A 194 17.95 -11.86 -2.87
C TYR A 194 19.39 -12.36 -2.76
N LYS A 195 19.73 -13.44 -3.46
CA LYS A 195 21.09 -14.00 -3.48
C LYS A 195 22.13 -13.00 -4.00
N LYS A 196 21.75 -12.16 -4.97
CA LYS A 196 22.64 -11.12 -5.53
C LYS A 196 22.89 -9.96 -4.56
N ILE A 197 21.86 -9.52 -3.83
CA ILE A 197 21.93 -8.28 -3.06
C ILE A 197 22.25 -8.47 -1.58
N LYS A 198 22.02 -9.67 -0.99
CA LYS A 198 22.17 -9.89 0.44
C LYS A 198 23.55 -9.56 1.03
N LYS A 199 24.59 -9.51 0.18
CA LYS A 199 25.96 -9.16 0.57
C LYS A 199 26.46 -7.88 -0.10
N ALA A 200 25.64 -7.26 -0.95
CA ALA A 200 26.02 -6.03 -1.64
C ALA A 200 25.75 -4.80 -0.75
N SER A 201 26.62 -3.80 -0.82
CA SER A 201 26.35 -2.53 -0.18
C SER A 201 25.23 -1.78 -0.93
N TYR A 202 24.48 -0.93 -0.22
CA TYR A 202 23.46 -0.12 -0.88
C TYR A 202 24.08 0.88 -1.89
N GLN A 203 25.35 1.29 -1.70
CA GLN A 203 26.07 2.10 -2.67
C GLN A 203 26.31 1.36 -3.98
N ASP A 204 26.72 0.08 -3.89
CA ASP A 204 26.93 -0.77 -5.08
C ASP A 204 25.61 -1.01 -5.81
N ILE A 205 24.52 -1.24 -5.06
CA ILE A 205 23.18 -1.41 -5.62
C ILE A 205 22.74 -0.13 -6.35
N ALA A 206 22.89 1.03 -5.70
CA ALA A 206 22.55 2.34 -6.29
C ALA A 206 23.29 2.58 -7.60
N LEU A 207 24.62 2.41 -7.57
CA LEU A 207 25.46 2.64 -8.74
C LEU A 207 25.15 1.67 -9.89
N LYS A 208 25.02 0.39 -9.57
CA LYS A 208 24.82 -0.66 -10.57
C LYS A 208 23.48 -0.59 -11.27
N TYR A 209 22.42 -0.24 -10.55
CA TYR A 209 21.05 -0.27 -11.06
C TYR A 209 20.41 1.10 -11.28
N GLY A 210 21.20 2.18 -11.12
CA GLY A 210 20.72 3.55 -11.33
C GLY A 210 19.62 3.99 -10.36
N LEU A 211 19.68 3.50 -9.10
CA LEU A 211 18.77 3.88 -8.04
C LEU A 211 19.32 5.08 -7.26
N SER A 212 18.42 5.84 -6.61
CA SER A 212 18.84 6.75 -5.57
C SER A 212 19.45 5.99 -4.39
N ILE A 213 20.28 6.62 -3.59
CA ILE A 213 20.81 6.00 -2.36
C ILE A 213 19.68 5.57 -1.41
N GLU A 214 18.66 6.40 -1.30
CA GLU A 214 17.51 6.09 -0.43
C GLU A 214 16.70 4.89 -0.94
N ASP A 215 16.43 4.81 -2.24
CA ASP A 215 15.77 3.64 -2.83
C ASP A 215 16.62 2.36 -2.65
N ALA A 216 17.93 2.45 -2.91
CA ALA A 216 18.84 1.31 -2.79
C ALA A 216 18.88 0.74 -1.36
N ARG A 217 18.77 1.61 -0.35
CA ARG A 217 18.68 1.18 1.07
C ARG A 217 17.39 0.41 1.38
N MET A 218 16.31 0.63 0.62
CA MET A 218 15.03 -0.05 0.83
C MET A 218 14.92 -1.38 0.06
N VAL A 219 15.82 -1.64 -0.89
CA VAL A 219 15.76 -2.83 -1.75
C VAL A 219 15.86 -4.12 -0.94
N LEU A 220 16.86 -4.29 -0.07
CA LEU A 220 17.02 -5.52 0.72
C LEU A 220 15.83 -5.76 1.66
N PRO A 221 15.37 -4.78 2.46
CA PRO A 221 14.13 -4.92 3.23
C PRO A 221 12.92 -5.35 2.38
N SER A 222 12.71 -4.72 1.24
CA SER A 222 11.59 -5.02 0.35
C SER A 222 11.66 -6.45 -0.21
N VAL A 223 12.84 -6.86 -0.68
CA VAL A 223 13.06 -8.22 -1.21
C VAL A 223 12.83 -9.27 -0.13
N LEU A 224 13.29 -9.03 1.10
CA LEU A 224 13.06 -9.94 2.23
C LEU A 224 11.57 -10.07 2.55
N ILE A 225 10.82 -8.98 2.54
CA ILE A 225 9.38 -9.00 2.76
C ILE A 225 8.67 -9.81 1.66
N TYR A 226 8.95 -9.54 0.37
CA TYR A 226 8.37 -10.32 -0.74
C TYR A 226 8.75 -11.79 -0.67
N LYS A 227 10.05 -12.10 -0.48
CA LYS A 227 10.55 -13.48 -0.35
C LYS A 227 9.79 -14.23 0.73
N THR A 228 9.73 -13.68 1.94
CA THR A 228 9.09 -14.33 3.08
C THR A 228 7.59 -14.48 2.88
N PHE A 229 6.90 -13.46 2.32
CA PHE A 229 5.48 -13.56 2.01
C PHE A 229 5.19 -14.69 1.01
N LEU A 230 5.97 -14.80 -0.06
CA LEU A 230 5.79 -15.84 -1.07
C LEU A 230 6.05 -17.24 -0.50
N GLU A 231 7.09 -17.41 0.31
CA GLU A 231 7.38 -18.68 1.02
C GLU A 231 6.21 -19.12 1.91
N ARG A 232 5.60 -18.16 2.64
CA ARG A 232 4.51 -18.47 3.58
C ARG A 232 3.16 -18.66 2.91
N SER A 233 2.92 -17.95 1.82
CA SER A 233 1.65 -17.99 1.08
C SER A 233 1.59 -19.08 0.01
N LYS A 234 2.75 -19.59 -0.43
CA LYS A 234 2.91 -20.52 -1.56
C LYS A 234 2.35 -19.97 -2.88
N ALA A 235 2.42 -18.65 -3.05
CA ALA A 235 1.97 -18.02 -4.27
C ALA A 235 2.96 -18.27 -5.41
N ASP A 236 2.44 -18.59 -6.57
CA ASP A 236 3.25 -18.97 -7.74
C ASP A 236 3.66 -17.75 -8.59
N THR A 237 2.79 -16.75 -8.66
CA THR A 237 2.93 -15.61 -9.58
C THR A 237 2.74 -14.30 -8.85
N VAL A 238 3.66 -13.36 -9.09
CA VAL A 238 3.59 -11.96 -8.64
C VAL A 238 3.33 -11.09 -9.86
N TYR A 239 2.18 -10.42 -9.91
CA TYR A 239 1.86 -9.40 -10.89
C TYR A 239 2.45 -8.07 -10.43
N ILE A 240 3.27 -7.44 -11.26
CA ILE A 240 3.95 -6.19 -10.97
C ILE A 240 3.06 -5.02 -11.39
N CYS A 241 2.42 -4.40 -10.45
CA CYS A 241 1.56 -3.23 -10.67
C CYS A 241 2.24 -2.00 -10.08
N ALA A 242 3.12 -1.38 -10.83
CA ALA A 242 3.91 -0.23 -10.39
C ALA A 242 3.06 1.06 -10.29
N THR A 243 1.87 0.95 -9.70
CA THR A 243 0.96 2.08 -9.43
C THR A 243 1.19 2.63 -8.04
N ASN A 244 0.94 3.90 -7.85
CA ASN A 244 1.10 4.60 -6.58
C ASN A 244 -0.13 5.44 -6.22
N LEU A 245 -0.06 6.15 -5.10
CA LEU A 245 -1.15 6.99 -4.61
C LEU A 245 -1.54 8.09 -5.60
N CYS A 246 -0.59 8.68 -6.32
CA CYS A 246 -0.87 9.74 -7.29
C CYS A 246 -1.67 9.19 -8.46
N ASP A 247 -1.29 8.02 -8.99
CA ASP A 247 -2.00 7.33 -10.07
C ASP A 247 -3.45 7.04 -9.65
N GLY A 248 -3.61 6.45 -8.46
CA GLY A 248 -4.92 6.16 -7.91
C GLY A 248 -5.78 7.40 -7.68
N SER A 249 -5.19 8.50 -7.24
CA SER A 249 -5.90 9.77 -7.06
C SER A 249 -6.37 10.39 -8.38
N VAL A 250 -5.56 10.30 -9.43
CA VAL A 250 -5.96 10.75 -10.78
C VAL A 250 -7.12 9.92 -11.32
N VAL A 251 -7.06 8.60 -11.10
CA VAL A 251 -8.15 7.68 -11.50
C VAL A 251 -9.44 7.99 -10.74
N ASP A 252 -9.33 8.23 -9.43
CA ASP A 252 -10.46 8.61 -8.57
C ASP A 252 -11.13 9.90 -9.07
N TYR A 253 -10.34 10.94 -9.33
CA TYR A 253 -10.84 12.19 -9.89
C TYR A 253 -11.49 12.00 -11.27
N ALA A 254 -10.89 11.19 -12.14
CA ALA A 254 -11.46 10.90 -13.45
C ALA A 254 -12.78 10.13 -13.35
N GLN A 255 -12.93 9.25 -12.36
CA GLN A 255 -14.19 8.56 -12.07
C GLN A 255 -15.26 9.52 -11.51
N GLU A 256 -14.92 10.37 -10.54
CA GLU A 256 -15.82 11.39 -9.98
C GLU A 256 -16.36 12.33 -11.06
N THR A 257 -15.51 12.75 -11.98
CA THR A 257 -15.87 13.61 -13.12
C THR A 257 -16.53 12.85 -14.29
N LYS A 258 -16.83 11.56 -14.11
CA LYS A 258 -17.46 10.66 -15.08
C LYS A 258 -16.70 10.53 -16.41
N LYS A 259 -15.39 10.77 -16.40
CA LYS A 259 -14.53 10.61 -17.57
C LYS A 259 -14.16 9.15 -17.83
N ILE A 260 -14.15 8.34 -16.77
CA ILE A 260 -13.89 6.90 -16.85
C ILE A 260 -14.89 6.11 -16.03
N LYS A 261 -15.06 4.83 -16.39
CA LYS A 261 -15.81 3.84 -15.60
C LYS A 261 -14.88 2.68 -15.27
N LEU A 262 -14.75 2.37 -13.98
CA LEU A 262 -13.95 1.23 -13.54
C LEU A 262 -14.69 -0.08 -13.78
N SER A 263 -13.95 -1.15 -14.07
CA SER A 263 -14.49 -2.49 -14.32
C SER A 263 -14.82 -3.25 -13.03
N HIS A 264 -14.26 -2.82 -11.89
CA HIS A 264 -14.47 -3.42 -10.58
C HIS A 264 -15.11 -2.41 -9.62
N ASP A 265 -16.05 -2.88 -8.80
CA ASP A 265 -16.74 -2.05 -7.80
C ASP A 265 -16.08 -2.20 -6.42
N PHE A 266 -15.10 -1.37 -6.15
CA PHE A 266 -14.41 -1.33 -4.86
C PHE A 266 -15.31 -0.94 -3.68
N TYR A 267 -16.46 -0.30 -3.93
CA TYR A 267 -17.41 0.01 -2.87
C TYR A 267 -18.06 -1.28 -2.35
N GLN A 268 -18.41 -2.20 -3.25
CA GLN A 268 -18.90 -3.52 -2.85
C GLN A 268 -17.87 -4.33 -2.07
N ASP A 269 -16.59 -4.11 -2.30
CA ASP A 269 -15.51 -4.73 -1.51
C ASP A 269 -15.54 -4.30 -0.04
N ILE A 270 -15.83 -3.03 0.24
CA ILE A 270 -15.99 -2.53 1.62
C ILE A 270 -17.12 -3.27 2.31
N VAL A 271 -18.27 -3.41 1.63
CA VAL A 271 -19.43 -4.12 2.15
C VAL A 271 -19.13 -5.62 2.34
N ALA A 272 -18.44 -6.25 1.38
CA ALA A 272 -18.04 -7.67 1.46
C ALA A 272 -17.08 -7.91 2.64
N SER A 273 -16.09 -7.04 2.82
CA SER A 273 -15.14 -7.09 3.93
C SER A 273 -15.85 -6.93 5.29
N ALA A 274 -16.76 -5.96 5.40
CA ALA A 274 -17.56 -5.77 6.62
C ALA A 274 -18.40 -7.01 6.96
N LYS A 275 -19.05 -7.61 5.96
CA LYS A 275 -19.82 -8.85 6.11
C LYS A 275 -18.93 -10.03 6.52
N TYR A 276 -17.71 -10.12 5.99
CA TYR A 276 -16.75 -11.16 6.36
C TYR A 276 -16.32 -11.03 7.83
N ILE A 277 -15.96 -9.81 8.25
CA ILE A 277 -15.63 -9.51 9.65
C ILE A 277 -16.80 -9.86 10.56
N GLY A 278 -18.00 -9.43 10.21
CA GLY A 278 -19.22 -9.74 10.97
C GLY A 278 -19.43 -11.25 11.14
N LYS A 279 -19.22 -12.05 10.09
CA LYS A 279 -19.30 -13.52 10.17
C LYS A 279 -18.27 -14.11 11.14
N ARG A 280 -17.05 -13.60 11.13
CA ARG A 280 -15.97 -14.05 12.04
C ARG A 280 -16.36 -13.84 13.50
N TYR A 281 -17.03 -12.73 13.82
CA TYR A 281 -17.54 -12.42 15.16
C TYR A 281 -18.97 -12.91 15.41
N ARG A 282 -19.52 -13.77 14.53
CA ARG A 282 -20.84 -14.39 14.68
C ARG A 282 -21.96 -13.37 14.86
N TYR A 283 -21.94 -12.26 14.12
CA TYR A 283 -22.99 -11.24 14.20
C TYR A 283 -24.36 -11.75 13.77
N SER A 284 -25.42 -11.15 14.29
CA SER A 284 -26.79 -11.42 13.83
C SER A 284 -27.03 -10.74 12.49
N LYS A 285 -27.11 -11.52 11.41
CA LYS A 285 -27.35 -11.00 10.06
C LYS A 285 -28.68 -10.26 9.95
N VAL A 286 -29.74 -10.80 10.59
CA VAL A 286 -31.09 -10.21 10.58
C VAL A 286 -31.06 -8.85 11.25
N HIS A 287 -30.44 -8.76 12.44
CA HIS A 287 -30.34 -7.50 13.16
C HIS A 287 -29.49 -6.47 12.38
N ALA A 288 -28.34 -6.88 11.84
CA ALA A 288 -27.49 -5.99 11.06
C ALA A 288 -28.21 -5.45 9.80
N GLN A 289 -28.97 -6.31 9.10
CA GLN A 289 -29.75 -5.86 7.94
C GLN A 289 -30.83 -4.87 8.36
N TYR A 290 -31.59 -5.16 9.42
CA TYR A 290 -32.63 -4.26 9.93
C TYR A 290 -32.08 -2.89 10.31
N ILE A 291 -30.96 -2.84 11.05
CA ILE A 291 -30.30 -1.57 11.42
C ILE A 291 -29.80 -0.82 10.18
N THR A 292 -29.25 -1.53 9.19
CA THR A 292 -28.79 -0.93 7.94
C THR A 292 -29.96 -0.30 7.17
N ASP A 293 -31.05 -1.02 7.01
CA ASP A 293 -32.23 -0.53 6.27
C ASP A 293 -32.86 0.68 7.00
N LEU A 294 -32.95 0.62 8.35
CA LEU A 294 -33.44 1.73 9.15
C LEU A 294 -32.54 2.97 9.03
N ALA A 295 -31.22 2.80 9.09
CA ALA A 295 -30.26 3.88 8.94
C ALA A 295 -30.36 4.55 7.57
N LEU A 296 -30.48 3.77 6.48
CA LEU A 296 -30.68 4.27 5.12
C LEU A 296 -32.01 5.03 5.00
N GLU A 297 -33.09 4.48 5.57
CA GLU A 297 -34.39 5.16 5.57
C GLU A 297 -34.36 6.49 6.29
N ILE A 298 -33.72 6.56 7.46
CA ILE A 298 -33.53 7.82 8.23
C ILE A 298 -32.70 8.80 7.39
N PHE A 299 -31.58 8.35 6.81
CA PHE A 299 -30.72 9.19 5.99
C PHE A 299 -31.50 9.79 4.81
N ASP A 300 -32.20 8.94 4.06
CA ASP A 300 -32.98 9.39 2.90
C ASP A 300 -34.12 10.35 3.26
N LYS A 301 -34.83 10.10 4.38
CA LYS A 301 -35.92 10.98 4.84
C LYS A 301 -35.39 12.31 5.37
N THR A 302 -34.15 12.36 5.81
CA THR A 302 -33.54 13.57 6.41
C THR A 302 -32.65 14.35 5.44
N LYS A 303 -32.58 14.00 4.17
CA LYS A 303 -31.79 14.69 3.12
C LYS A 303 -31.95 16.22 3.12
N LYS A 304 -33.17 16.71 3.41
CA LYS A 304 -33.44 18.15 3.50
C LYS A 304 -32.71 18.85 4.65
N PHE A 305 -32.27 18.10 5.67
CA PHE A 305 -31.62 18.66 6.87
C PHE A 305 -30.09 18.56 6.80
N HIS A 306 -29.53 17.50 6.22
CA HIS A 306 -28.08 17.30 6.16
C HIS A 306 -27.44 17.72 4.84
N GLY A 307 -28.22 17.87 3.74
CA GLY A 307 -27.73 18.39 2.47
C GLY A 307 -26.76 17.47 1.69
N LEU A 308 -26.69 16.16 2.07
CA LEU A 308 -25.81 15.13 1.47
C LEU A 308 -26.56 14.32 0.42
#